data_f7270012df97fdcc5f5b1d2baf3620fe
#
_entry.id   f7270012df97fdcc5f5b1d2baf3620fe
#
_cell.length_a   1.000
_cell.length_b   1.000
_cell.length_c   1.000
_cell.angle_alpha   90.00
_cell.angle_beta   90.00
_cell.angle_gamma   90.00
#
_symmetry.space_group_name_H-M   'P 1'
#
loop_
_entity.id
_entity.type
_entity.pdbx_description
1 polymer ?
#
loop_
_entity_poly.entity_id
_entity_poly.type
_entity_poly.pdbx_seq_one_letter_code
_entity_poly.pdbx_strand_id
1 'polypeptide(L)'
;MGPLDGLLVGEFAPGSGAIAYPGDQNLAFGMDFPAGSNVVLAMHYPVGSLGVTDSTKVHFYFYPDQINNFRQIEISPILVNFNFCVPPNQQKTITSSFTVPLFAPSLSMYGVFPHMHLIGKSISTYAVLPNNDTAKLINIPDWDFEWQGSYSFPKMLKIPSATKIVGTATYDNTAGNPHNPNTPPQTICAGLNTTDEMFVIYYLYTLYQNGDENLNLDSLMQSGMTNVSDLHLENNVDLSIFPNPSNGHCNIC
;
A
#
# COMPACT_ATOMS: atom_id res chain seq x y z
N MET A 1 -2.49 14.78 -1.04
CA MET A 1 -3.07 13.85 -0.04
C MET A 1 -4.57 14.03 -0.11
N GLY A 2 -5.33 12.94 -0.20
CA GLY A 2 -6.78 12.97 -0.02
C GLY A 2 -7.14 13.48 1.38
N PRO A 3 -8.41 13.71 1.67
CA PRO A 3 -8.83 14.14 2.99
C PRO A 3 -8.29 13.15 4.03
N LEU A 4 -7.59 13.68 5.03
CA LEU A 4 -6.91 12.90 6.07
C LEU A 4 -7.87 12.16 7.02
N ASP A 5 -9.17 12.28 6.82
CA ASP A 5 -10.23 11.77 7.70
C ASP A 5 -10.89 10.46 7.20
N GLY A 6 -10.34 9.82 6.17
CA GLY A 6 -10.88 8.60 5.57
C GLY A 6 -9.97 7.37 5.76
N LEU A 7 -10.55 6.18 5.61
CA LEU A 7 -9.78 4.94 5.50
C LEU A 7 -9.22 4.81 4.08
N LEU A 8 -7.95 4.45 3.97
CA LEU A 8 -7.36 4.04 2.69
C LEU A 8 -7.92 2.64 2.35
N VAL A 9 -8.75 2.56 1.31
CA VAL A 9 -9.38 1.30 0.88
C VAL A 9 -8.60 0.60 -0.23
N GLY A 10 -7.67 1.29 -0.84
CA GLY A 10 -6.79 0.73 -1.86
C GLY A 10 -5.98 1.82 -2.55
N GLU A 11 -5.03 1.38 -3.33
CA GLU A 11 -4.21 2.24 -4.18
C GLU A 11 -3.83 1.48 -5.44
N PHE A 12 -3.47 2.21 -6.46
CA PHE A 12 -2.88 1.71 -7.69
C PHE A 12 -1.58 2.46 -7.95
N ALA A 13 -0.53 1.73 -8.21
CA ALA A 13 0.74 2.25 -8.68
C ALA A 13 1.17 1.47 -9.93
N PRO A 14 2.08 1.99 -10.77
CA PRO A 14 2.58 1.29 -11.95
C PRO A 14 3.02 -0.15 -11.60
N GLY A 15 2.60 -1.12 -12.40
CA GLY A 15 2.91 -2.55 -12.19
C GLY A 15 2.09 -3.25 -11.10
N SER A 16 1.30 -2.54 -10.29
CA SER A 16 0.46 -3.18 -9.28
C SER A 16 -0.75 -3.89 -9.89
N GLY A 17 -1.10 -5.05 -9.29
CA GLY A 17 -2.33 -5.77 -9.58
C GLY A 17 -3.51 -5.27 -8.76
N ALA A 18 -4.65 -5.96 -8.89
CA ALA A 18 -5.78 -5.74 -8.01
C ALA A 18 -5.44 -6.12 -6.56
N ILE A 19 -5.91 -5.33 -5.60
CA ILE A 19 -5.82 -5.69 -4.18
C ILE A 19 -6.86 -6.78 -3.93
N ALA A 20 -6.41 -7.94 -3.47
CA ALA A 20 -7.27 -9.05 -3.08
C ALA A 20 -6.94 -9.47 -1.64
N TYR A 21 -7.98 -9.81 -0.89
CA TYR A 21 -7.84 -10.27 0.48
C TYR A 21 -8.09 -11.78 0.54
N PRO A 22 -7.35 -12.53 1.39
CA PRO A 22 -7.57 -13.96 1.54
C PRO A 22 -8.91 -14.22 2.23
N GLY A 23 -9.58 -15.31 1.85
CA GLY A 23 -10.79 -15.70 2.52
C GLY A 23 -11.52 -16.85 1.85
N ASP A 24 -12.34 -17.52 2.65
CA ASP A 24 -13.28 -18.52 2.21
C ASP A 24 -14.64 -18.33 2.94
N GLN A 25 -15.53 -19.30 2.87
CA GLN A 25 -16.84 -19.24 3.54
C GLN A 25 -16.76 -19.27 5.08
N ASN A 26 -15.64 -19.72 5.65
CA ASN A 26 -15.45 -19.87 7.08
C ASN A 26 -14.65 -18.71 7.71
N LEU A 27 -13.76 -18.13 6.94
CA LEU A 27 -12.90 -17.02 7.38
C LEU A 27 -12.62 -16.10 6.20
N ALA A 28 -13.04 -14.87 6.29
CA ALA A 28 -12.82 -13.87 5.26
C ALA A 28 -12.12 -12.63 5.82
N PHE A 29 -11.15 -12.14 5.07
CA PHE A 29 -10.49 -10.88 5.34
C PHE A 29 -10.92 -9.84 4.31
N GLY A 30 -10.97 -8.59 4.71
CA GLY A 30 -11.35 -7.51 3.81
C GLY A 30 -11.43 -6.18 4.53
N MET A 31 -11.98 -5.20 3.87
CA MET A 31 -12.23 -3.89 4.47
C MET A 31 -13.72 -3.70 4.67
N ASP A 32 -14.10 -3.12 5.81
CA ASP A 32 -15.47 -2.70 6.05
C ASP A 32 -15.76 -1.45 5.21
N PHE A 33 -16.91 -1.46 4.56
CA PHE A 33 -17.38 -0.37 3.72
C PHE A 33 -18.77 0.07 4.23
N PRO A 34 -18.82 0.98 5.23
CA PRO A 34 -20.08 1.36 5.84
C PRO A 34 -21.08 1.93 4.82
N ALA A 35 -22.34 1.55 4.94
CA ALA A 35 -23.38 2.07 4.07
C ALA A 35 -23.45 3.61 4.14
N GLY A 36 -23.55 4.26 3.00
CA GLY A 36 -23.54 5.72 2.89
C GLY A 36 -22.15 6.36 2.89
N SER A 37 -21.07 5.56 2.87
CA SER A 37 -19.71 6.08 2.70
C SER A 37 -19.52 6.69 1.32
N ASN A 38 -18.70 7.75 1.26
CA ASN A 38 -18.22 8.30 -0.01
C ASN A 38 -16.85 7.69 -0.34
N VAL A 39 -16.64 7.28 -1.59
CA VAL A 39 -15.32 6.92 -2.10
C VAL A 39 -14.69 8.15 -2.72
N VAL A 40 -13.48 8.49 -2.27
CA VAL A 40 -12.69 9.58 -2.83
C VAL A 40 -11.54 8.97 -3.61
N LEU A 41 -11.46 9.26 -4.90
CA LEU A 41 -10.40 8.81 -5.78
C LEU A 41 -9.42 9.97 -6.00
N ALA A 42 -8.18 9.83 -5.49
CA ALA A 42 -7.11 10.77 -5.74
C ALA A 42 -6.32 10.31 -6.99
N MET A 43 -6.42 11.05 -8.09
CA MET A 43 -5.75 10.72 -9.35
C MET A 43 -4.52 11.60 -9.55
N HIS A 44 -3.38 10.97 -9.87
CA HIS A 44 -2.15 11.65 -10.23
C HIS A 44 -1.85 11.37 -11.70
N TYR A 45 -1.82 12.42 -12.51
CA TYR A 45 -1.53 12.30 -13.94
C TYR A 45 -0.10 12.75 -14.23
N PRO A 46 0.61 12.07 -15.15
CA PRO A 46 1.95 12.49 -15.55
C PRO A 46 1.94 13.83 -16.28
N VAL A 47 3.08 14.50 -16.30
CA VAL A 47 3.27 15.73 -17.06
C VAL A 47 2.98 15.47 -18.54
N GLY A 48 2.22 16.36 -19.16
CA GLY A 48 1.82 16.24 -20.57
C GLY A 48 0.43 15.63 -20.77
N SER A 49 -0.28 15.25 -19.71
CA SER A 49 -1.66 14.71 -19.79
C SER A 49 -2.73 15.78 -20.05
N LEU A 50 -2.37 17.06 -20.19
CA LEU A 50 -3.34 18.12 -20.41
C LEU A 50 -4.12 17.87 -21.73
N GLY A 51 -5.46 17.81 -21.62
CA GLY A 51 -6.36 17.58 -22.75
C GLY A 51 -6.56 16.11 -23.11
N VAL A 52 -5.96 15.18 -22.38
CA VAL A 52 -6.23 13.75 -22.49
C VAL A 52 -7.45 13.41 -21.64
N THR A 53 -8.35 12.58 -22.20
CA THR A 53 -9.53 12.08 -21.47
C THR A 53 -9.16 10.80 -20.74
N ASP A 54 -9.51 10.73 -19.46
CA ASP A 54 -9.39 9.52 -18.64
C ASP A 54 -10.77 8.86 -18.47
N SER A 55 -10.78 7.52 -18.47
CA SER A 55 -11.96 6.70 -18.24
C SER A 55 -11.69 5.61 -17.19
N THR A 56 -10.87 5.95 -16.16
CA THR A 56 -10.55 5.04 -15.05
C THR A 56 -11.82 4.52 -14.40
N LYS A 57 -11.86 3.23 -14.13
CA LYS A 57 -12.94 2.55 -13.42
C LYS A 57 -12.37 1.84 -12.21
N VAL A 58 -13.07 1.90 -11.10
CA VAL A 58 -12.76 1.15 -9.88
C VAL A 58 -13.85 0.12 -9.66
N HIS A 59 -13.47 -1.14 -9.51
CA HIS A 59 -14.39 -2.23 -9.22
C HIS A 59 -14.19 -2.69 -7.78
N PHE A 60 -15.27 -2.72 -7.02
CA PHE A 60 -15.31 -3.27 -5.67
C PHE A 60 -16.04 -4.61 -5.70
N TYR A 61 -15.45 -5.62 -5.09
CA TYR A 61 -16.04 -6.93 -4.92
C TYR A 61 -16.38 -7.12 -3.45
N PHE A 62 -17.64 -7.35 -3.16
CA PHE A 62 -18.13 -7.52 -1.81
C PHE A 62 -18.38 -9.01 -1.53
N TYR A 63 -18.14 -9.40 -0.30
CA TYR A 63 -18.54 -10.71 0.17
C TYR A 63 -20.06 -10.78 0.27
N PRO A 64 -20.67 -11.98 0.09
CA PRO A 64 -22.10 -12.18 0.38
C PRO A 64 -22.43 -11.85 1.83
N ASP A 65 -23.66 -11.42 2.10
CA ASP A 65 -24.14 -10.97 3.42
C ASP A 65 -24.04 -12.01 4.57
N GLN A 66 -23.64 -13.23 4.30
CA GLN A 66 -23.65 -14.35 5.24
C GLN A 66 -22.26 -14.92 5.55
N ILE A 67 -21.24 -14.06 5.64
CA ILE A 67 -19.93 -14.52 6.10
C ILE A 67 -19.91 -14.54 7.63
N ASN A 68 -19.72 -15.75 8.19
CA ASN A 68 -19.78 -15.97 9.63
C ASN A 68 -18.58 -15.45 10.42
N ASN A 69 -17.44 -15.20 9.77
CA ASN A 69 -16.21 -14.82 10.44
C ASN A 69 -15.41 -13.85 9.55
N PHE A 70 -15.86 -12.61 9.53
CA PHE A 70 -15.19 -11.51 8.82
C PHE A 70 -14.16 -10.84 9.72
N ARG A 71 -12.98 -10.58 9.19
CA ARG A 71 -11.91 -9.87 9.88
C ARG A 71 -11.43 -8.69 9.04
N GLN A 72 -11.55 -7.52 9.61
CA GLN A 72 -11.12 -6.29 8.95
C GLN A 72 -9.61 -6.22 8.79
N ILE A 73 -9.15 -5.87 7.58
CA ILE A 73 -7.78 -5.49 7.28
C ILE A 73 -7.67 -3.98 7.30
N GLU A 74 -6.64 -3.49 7.97
CA GLU A 74 -6.24 -2.09 7.96
C GLU A 74 -5.03 -1.92 7.04
N ILE A 75 -5.03 -0.83 6.24
CA ILE A 75 -3.88 -0.39 5.44
C ILE A 75 -3.41 0.94 6.02
N SER A 76 -2.18 0.99 6.53
CA SER A 76 -1.66 2.21 7.14
C SER A 76 -0.22 2.51 6.70
N PRO A 77 0.10 3.77 6.37
CA PRO A 77 1.46 4.21 6.07
C PRO A 77 2.24 4.40 7.38
N ILE A 78 2.68 3.27 7.98
CA ILE A 78 3.35 3.28 9.29
C ILE A 78 4.73 3.93 9.21
N LEU A 79 5.48 3.70 8.14
CA LEU A 79 6.77 4.35 7.93
C LEU A 79 6.64 5.39 6.83
N VAL A 80 6.74 6.64 7.23
CA VAL A 80 6.69 7.81 6.34
C VAL A 80 7.82 8.76 6.71
N ASN A 81 8.53 9.28 5.72
CA ASN A 81 9.48 10.36 5.91
C ASN A 81 9.40 11.35 4.74
N PHE A 82 8.99 12.57 5.02
CA PHE A 82 8.96 13.69 4.07
C PHE A 82 10.00 14.77 4.41
N ASN A 83 10.95 14.48 5.32
CA ASN A 83 11.94 15.45 5.75
C ASN A 83 13.34 15.05 5.26
N PHE A 84 13.50 14.91 3.94
CA PHE A 84 14.82 14.66 3.35
C PHE A 84 14.94 15.29 1.96
N CYS A 85 16.19 15.55 1.57
CA CYS A 85 16.59 15.85 0.20
C CYS A 85 17.80 15.01 -0.16
N VAL A 86 17.94 14.67 -1.43
CA VAL A 86 19.09 13.98 -2.02
C VAL A 86 19.82 15.01 -2.90
N PRO A 87 21.05 15.43 -2.51
CA PRO A 87 21.83 16.38 -3.31
C PRO A 87 22.22 15.81 -4.69
N PRO A 88 22.56 16.64 -5.67
CA PRO A 88 22.98 16.19 -6.97
C PRO A 88 24.29 15.37 -6.89
N ASN A 89 24.40 14.37 -7.77
CA ASN A 89 25.55 13.49 -7.90
C ASN A 89 25.88 12.68 -6.62
N GLN A 90 24.87 12.37 -5.81
CA GLN A 90 25.00 11.59 -4.59
C GLN A 90 24.00 10.45 -4.53
N GLN A 91 24.43 9.37 -3.88
CA GLN A 91 23.52 8.37 -3.34
C GLN A 91 23.29 8.69 -1.86
N LYS A 92 22.04 8.49 -1.39
CA LYS A 92 21.68 8.76 0.00
C LYS A 92 20.77 7.66 0.54
N THR A 93 21.11 7.17 1.73
CA THR A 93 20.28 6.21 2.45
C THR A 93 19.53 6.92 3.58
N ILE A 94 18.24 6.69 3.64
CA ILE A 94 17.33 7.22 4.63
C ILE A 94 16.77 6.05 5.45
N THR A 95 16.74 6.22 6.78
CA THR A 95 16.14 5.24 7.68
C THR A 95 15.02 5.91 8.47
N SER A 96 13.91 5.21 8.61
CA SER A 96 12.78 5.60 9.45
C SER A 96 12.39 4.45 10.36
N SER A 97 11.79 4.73 11.51
CA SER A 97 11.32 3.70 12.41
C SER A 97 10.07 4.12 13.15
N PHE A 98 9.25 3.12 13.47
CA PHE A 98 8.05 3.27 14.28
C PHE A 98 8.06 2.18 15.36
N THR A 99 7.67 2.54 16.59
CA THR A 99 7.52 1.57 17.67
C THR A 99 6.05 1.41 18.02
N VAL A 100 5.57 0.18 17.96
CA VAL A 100 4.18 -0.15 18.34
C VAL A 100 4.00 0.23 19.83
N PRO A 101 3.01 1.06 20.18
CA PRO A 101 2.81 1.50 21.54
C PRO A 101 2.61 0.34 22.51
N LEU A 102 3.10 0.49 23.75
CA LEU A 102 3.01 -0.56 24.79
C LEU A 102 1.57 -0.96 25.13
N PHE A 103 0.64 -0.04 25.01
CA PHE A 103 -0.79 -0.25 25.27
C PHE A 103 -1.57 -0.76 24.05
N ALA A 104 -0.94 -0.81 22.88
CA ALA A 104 -1.60 -1.31 21.67
C ALA A 104 -1.76 -2.83 21.76
N PRO A 105 -2.88 -3.38 21.22
CA PRO A 105 -3.01 -4.82 21.07
C PRO A 105 -1.95 -5.35 20.08
N SER A 106 -1.63 -6.64 20.19
CA SER A 106 -0.82 -7.29 19.17
C SER A 106 -1.55 -7.27 17.82
N LEU A 107 -0.78 -7.18 16.76
CA LEU A 107 -1.30 -7.18 15.38
C LEU A 107 -0.89 -8.47 14.67
N SER A 108 -1.69 -8.87 13.70
CA SER A 108 -1.35 -9.88 12.69
C SER A 108 -1.08 -9.17 11.38
N MET A 109 0.19 -9.07 11.02
CA MET A 109 0.61 -8.40 9.78
C MET A 109 0.44 -9.37 8.61
N TYR A 110 -0.30 -8.91 7.61
CA TYR A 110 -0.65 -9.66 6.41
C TYR A 110 0.32 -9.38 5.25
N GLY A 111 0.78 -8.15 5.11
CA GLY A 111 1.64 -7.75 4.00
C GLY A 111 2.19 -6.34 4.13
N VAL A 112 2.95 -5.94 3.12
CA VAL A 112 3.57 -4.61 3.01
C VAL A 112 3.43 -4.08 1.59
N PHE A 113 3.36 -2.76 1.46
CA PHE A 113 3.42 -2.04 0.20
C PHE A 113 4.43 -0.89 0.35
N PRO A 114 5.66 -1.05 -0.16
CA PRO A 114 6.66 0.00 -0.19
C PRO A 114 6.45 0.93 -1.38
N HIS A 115 6.76 2.22 -1.21
CA HIS A 115 6.62 3.23 -2.24
C HIS A 115 7.78 4.22 -2.22
N MET A 116 8.41 4.40 -3.37
CA MET A 116 9.40 5.43 -3.71
C MET A 116 9.12 5.94 -5.12
N HIS A 117 9.81 7.03 -5.51
CA HIS A 117 9.72 7.56 -6.88
C HIS A 117 10.94 7.20 -7.74
N LEU A 118 11.24 8.07 -8.74
CA LEU A 118 12.13 7.76 -9.86
C LEU A 118 13.60 7.49 -9.47
N ILE A 119 14.13 8.17 -8.47
CA ILE A 119 15.53 7.97 -8.08
C ILE A 119 15.71 6.94 -6.94
N GLY A 120 14.62 6.24 -6.57
CA GLY A 120 14.69 5.09 -5.69
C GLY A 120 15.64 4.04 -6.24
N LYS A 121 16.46 3.43 -5.38
CA LYS A 121 17.42 2.38 -5.73
C LYS A 121 17.15 1.07 -5.00
N SER A 122 16.84 1.13 -3.72
CA SER A 122 16.50 -0.05 -2.91
C SER A 122 15.66 0.35 -1.72
N ILE A 123 14.79 -0.55 -1.26
CA ILE A 123 13.99 -0.37 -0.07
C ILE A 123 13.86 -1.69 0.70
N SER A 124 13.94 -1.61 2.02
CA SER A 124 13.78 -2.76 2.89
C SER A 124 13.13 -2.39 4.20
N THR A 125 12.45 -3.34 4.84
CA THR A 125 11.93 -3.17 6.19
C THR A 125 11.98 -4.47 6.98
N TYR A 126 12.13 -4.34 8.30
CA TYR A 126 12.15 -5.43 9.26
C TYR A 126 11.55 -4.98 10.60
N ALA A 127 11.13 -5.93 11.38
CA ALA A 127 10.64 -5.73 12.73
C ALA A 127 11.64 -6.28 13.76
N VAL A 128 11.91 -5.51 14.81
CA VAL A 128 12.64 -5.96 16.01
C VAL A 128 11.59 -6.21 17.09
N LEU A 129 11.43 -7.47 17.45
CA LEU A 129 10.45 -7.92 18.45
C LEU A 129 10.92 -7.59 19.87
N PRO A 130 10.04 -7.60 20.89
CA PRO A 130 10.41 -7.29 22.26
C PRO A 130 11.48 -8.22 22.89
N ASN A 131 11.62 -9.44 22.36
CA ASN A 131 12.66 -10.41 22.75
C ASN A 131 14.00 -10.21 21.99
N ASN A 132 14.12 -9.12 21.20
CA ASN A 132 15.23 -8.78 20.31
C ASN A 132 15.40 -9.68 19.07
N ASP A 133 14.47 -10.61 18.82
CA ASP A 133 14.44 -11.30 17.52
C ASP A 133 14.06 -10.34 16.41
N THR A 134 14.49 -10.64 15.20
CA THR A 134 14.17 -9.84 14.02
C THR A 134 13.35 -10.65 13.02
N ALA A 135 12.27 -10.04 12.53
CA ALA A 135 11.49 -10.55 11.41
C ALA A 135 11.71 -9.67 10.18
N LYS A 136 12.24 -10.26 9.10
CA LYS A 136 12.34 -9.58 7.80
C LYS A 136 10.93 -9.45 7.21
N LEU A 137 10.57 -8.24 6.76
CA LEU A 137 9.27 -7.99 6.19
C LEU A 137 9.36 -7.92 4.67
N ILE A 138 10.26 -7.09 4.13
CA ILE A 138 10.56 -7.06 2.70
C ILE A 138 11.99 -6.58 2.45
N ASN A 139 12.57 -7.00 1.32
CA ASN A 139 13.82 -6.48 0.81
C ASN A 139 13.76 -6.42 -0.72
N ILE A 140 13.76 -5.22 -1.26
CA ILE A 140 13.83 -4.93 -2.70
C ILE A 140 15.18 -4.28 -2.95
N PRO A 141 16.20 -5.05 -3.38
CA PRO A 141 17.57 -4.56 -3.58
C PRO A 141 17.72 -3.71 -4.84
N ASP A 142 16.80 -3.85 -5.79
CA ASP A 142 16.77 -3.14 -7.06
C ASP A 142 15.34 -2.63 -7.28
N TRP A 143 15.14 -1.35 -6.98
CA TRP A 143 13.83 -0.71 -7.08
C TRP A 143 13.50 -0.36 -8.51
N ASP A 144 12.31 -0.71 -8.94
CA ASP A 144 11.74 -0.31 -10.21
C ASP A 144 10.47 0.50 -9.97
N PHE A 145 10.47 1.77 -10.39
CA PHE A 145 9.31 2.65 -10.27
C PHE A 145 8.09 2.15 -11.07
N GLU A 146 8.32 1.41 -12.15
CA GLU A 146 7.24 0.86 -12.99
C GLU A 146 6.74 -0.50 -12.46
N TRP A 147 7.33 -1.02 -11.39
CA TRP A 147 6.95 -2.29 -10.77
C TRP A 147 6.74 -2.14 -9.26
N GLN A 148 5.66 -1.48 -8.90
CA GLN A 148 5.30 -1.26 -7.49
C GLN A 148 4.13 -2.18 -7.13
N GLY A 149 4.27 -2.95 -6.07
CA GLY A 149 3.26 -3.93 -5.69
C GLY A 149 3.03 -4.03 -4.19
N SER A 150 1.86 -4.55 -3.84
CA SER A 150 1.57 -5.04 -2.50
C SER A 150 2.06 -6.47 -2.38
N TYR A 151 2.80 -6.75 -1.33
CA TYR A 151 3.43 -8.06 -1.07
C TYR A 151 2.79 -8.69 0.16
N SER A 152 2.00 -9.73 -0.04
CA SER A 152 1.45 -10.53 1.05
C SER A 152 2.44 -11.57 1.54
N PHE A 153 2.38 -11.88 2.83
CA PHE A 153 3.18 -12.95 3.42
C PHE A 153 2.49 -14.30 3.25
N PRO A 154 3.24 -15.41 3.16
CA PRO A 154 2.63 -16.75 3.12
C PRO A 154 1.83 -17.09 4.39
N LYS A 155 2.21 -16.45 5.51
CA LYS A 155 1.55 -16.56 6.82
C LYS A 155 1.51 -15.20 7.49
N MET A 156 0.53 -14.98 8.34
CA MET A 156 0.50 -13.77 9.14
C MET A 156 1.65 -13.72 10.13
N LEU A 157 2.24 -12.54 10.29
CA LEU A 157 3.29 -12.29 11.26
C LEU A 157 2.69 -11.61 12.49
N LYS A 158 2.87 -12.22 13.67
CA LYS A 158 2.49 -11.60 14.92
C LYS A 158 3.44 -10.45 15.25
N ILE A 159 2.89 -9.26 15.42
CA ILE A 159 3.58 -8.04 15.81
C ILE A 159 3.09 -7.61 17.20
N PRO A 160 3.80 -7.97 18.27
CA PRO A 160 3.45 -7.57 19.63
C PRO A 160 3.59 -6.06 19.84
N SER A 161 2.98 -5.54 20.91
CA SER A 161 3.33 -4.21 21.44
C SER A 161 4.83 -4.10 21.69
N ALA A 162 5.37 -2.90 21.70
CA ALA A 162 6.81 -2.60 21.82
C ALA A 162 7.68 -3.10 20.64
N THR A 163 7.15 -3.75 19.63
CA THR A 163 7.89 -4.08 18.41
C THR A 163 8.34 -2.79 17.72
N LYS A 164 9.62 -2.72 17.36
CA LYS A 164 10.16 -1.62 16.54
C LYS A 164 10.22 -2.03 15.07
N ILE A 165 9.45 -1.36 14.23
CA ILE A 165 9.50 -1.52 12.77
C ILE A 165 10.51 -0.51 12.23
N VAL A 166 11.44 -0.97 11.39
CA VAL A 166 12.51 -0.16 10.81
C VAL A 166 12.47 -0.33 9.30
N GLY A 167 12.51 0.78 8.58
CA GLY A 167 12.60 0.81 7.12
C GLY A 167 13.81 1.62 6.67
N THR A 168 14.44 1.18 5.59
CA THR A 168 15.60 1.83 4.99
C THR A 168 15.39 1.91 3.49
N ALA A 169 15.57 3.10 2.92
CA ALA A 169 15.49 3.37 1.49
C ALA A 169 16.79 4.04 1.03
N THR A 170 17.31 3.61 -0.12
CA THR A 170 18.47 4.22 -0.78
C THR A 170 18.02 4.86 -2.09
N TYR A 171 18.51 6.06 -2.34
CA TYR A 171 18.24 6.88 -3.51
C TYR A 171 19.52 7.15 -4.28
N ASP A 172 19.42 7.22 -5.62
CA ASP A 172 20.54 7.51 -6.51
C ASP A 172 20.25 8.74 -7.37
N ASN A 173 20.72 9.92 -6.90
CA ASN A 173 20.60 11.18 -7.63
C ASN A 173 21.88 11.50 -8.42
N THR A 174 22.47 10.48 -9.07
CA THR A 174 23.67 10.67 -9.91
C THR A 174 23.31 10.80 -11.39
N ALA A 175 24.23 11.36 -12.18
CA ALA A 175 24.10 11.42 -13.64
C ALA A 175 24.12 10.03 -14.30
N GLY A 176 24.59 8.99 -13.58
CA GLY A 176 24.58 7.61 -14.05
C GLY A 176 23.24 6.90 -13.88
N ASN A 177 22.31 7.48 -13.12
CA ASN A 177 20.97 6.92 -12.97
C ASN A 177 20.10 7.29 -14.18
N PRO A 178 19.69 6.30 -15.03
CA PRO A 178 18.88 6.59 -16.22
C PRO A 178 17.47 7.13 -15.91
N HIS A 179 16.97 6.93 -14.69
CA HIS A 179 15.66 7.39 -14.24
C HIS A 179 15.70 8.75 -13.55
N ASN A 180 16.88 9.40 -13.49
CA ASN A 180 16.98 10.76 -12.91
C ASN A 180 16.17 11.76 -13.75
N PRO A 181 15.18 12.44 -13.15
CA PRO A 181 14.33 13.39 -13.89
C PRO A 181 15.09 14.64 -14.34
N ASN A 182 16.32 14.89 -13.83
CA ASN A 182 17.09 16.10 -14.10
C ASN A 182 18.42 15.79 -14.81
N THR A 183 18.70 16.51 -15.91
CA THR A 183 19.98 16.46 -16.62
C THR A 183 20.50 17.88 -16.85
N PRO A 184 21.54 18.33 -16.14
CA PRO A 184 22.30 17.64 -15.09
C PRO A 184 21.49 17.42 -13.81
N PRO A 185 21.89 16.46 -12.93
CA PRO A 185 21.23 16.23 -11.65
C PRO A 185 21.09 17.49 -10.80
N GLN A 186 19.94 17.63 -10.17
CA GLN A 186 19.62 18.71 -9.24
C GLN A 186 19.17 18.14 -7.90
N THR A 187 19.14 18.97 -6.85
CA THR A 187 18.62 18.50 -5.56
C THR A 187 17.17 18.07 -5.69
N ILE A 188 16.88 16.84 -5.27
CA ILE A 188 15.52 16.29 -5.21
C ILE A 188 15.14 16.12 -3.75
N CYS A 189 14.05 16.75 -3.34
CA CYS A 189 13.51 16.65 -1.98
C CYS A 189 12.26 15.77 -1.95
N ALA A 190 11.87 15.38 -0.76
CA ALA A 190 10.61 14.68 -0.57
C ALA A 190 9.41 15.55 -0.93
N GLY A 191 8.44 14.96 -1.67
CA GLY A 191 7.25 15.65 -2.16
C GLY A 191 6.29 14.70 -2.88
N LEU A 192 5.22 15.26 -3.42
CA LEU A 192 4.11 14.49 -3.99
C LEU A 192 4.20 14.31 -5.51
N ASN A 193 5.06 15.08 -6.20
CA ASN A 193 5.22 14.92 -7.64
C ASN A 193 6.10 13.71 -7.95
N THR A 194 5.89 13.05 -9.06
CA THR A 194 6.74 11.93 -9.50
C THR A 194 8.22 12.31 -9.62
N THR A 195 8.52 13.60 -9.89
CA THR A 195 9.90 14.13 -9.96
C THR A 195 10.48 14.51 -8.60
N ASP A 196 9.68 14.58 -7.56
CA ASP A 196 10.12 14.60 -6.16
C ASP A 196 10.45 13.18 -5.70
N GLU A 197 10.70 12.97 -4.41
CA GLU A 197 10.87 11.62 -3.86
C GLU A 197 9.91 11.33 -2.74
N MET A 198 9.70 10.02 -2.49
CA MET A 198 8.93 9.55 -1.34
C MET A 198 9.68 8.45 -0.59
N PHE A 199 9.46 8.43 0.73
CA PHE A 199 9.74 7.26 1.56
C PHE A 199 8.46 6.93 2.31
N VAL A 200 7.71 5.98 1.78
CA VAL A 200 6.48 5.48 2.40
C VAL A 200 6.48 3.96 2.37
N ILE A 201 6.15 3.33 3.50
CA ILE A 201 5.86 1.90 3.55
C ILE A 201 4.52 1.71 4.25
N TYR A 202 3.56 1.22 3.50
CA TYR A 202 2.27 0.81 4.03
C TYR A 202 2.35 -0.62 4.56
N TYR A 203 1.59 -0.88 5.60
CA TYR A 203 1.45 -2.20 6.18
C TYR A 203 -0.02 -2.59 6.20
N LEU A 204 -0.26 -3.85 5.86
CA LEU A 204 -1.57 -4.46 5.87
C LEU A 204 -1.64 -5.37 7.09
N TYR A 205 -2.58 -5.12 7.99
CA TYR A 205 -2.67 -5.85 9.25
C TYR A 205 -4.11 -5.93 9.77
N THR A 206 -4.31 -6.80 10.71
CA THR A 206 -5.55 -6.92 11.51
C THR A 206 -5.20 -7.10 12.98
N LEU A 207 -6.18 -7.03 13.86
CA LEU A 207 -5.99 -7.38 15.27
C LEU A 207 -5.63 -8.86 15.40
N TYR A 208 -4.58 -9.15 16.20
CA TYR A 208 -4.11 -10.52 16.39
C TYR A 208 -5.18 -11.40 17.06
N GLN A 209 -5.38 -12.57 16.52
CA GLN A 209 -6.10 -13.66 17.14
C GLN A 209 -5.17 -14.87 17.28
N ASN A 210 -5.38 -15.66 18.36
CA ASN A 210 -4.54 -16.83 18.61
C ASN A 210 -4.63 -17.83 17.47
N GLY A 211 -3.49 -18.21 16.90
CA GLY A 211 -3.41 -19.15 15.78
C GLY A 211 -3.25 -18.50 14.41
N ASP A 212 -3.27 -17.16 14.29
CA ASP A 212 -3.10 -16.45 13.02
C ASP A 212 -1.80 -16.83 12.32
N GLU A 213 -0.75 -17.05 13.06
CA GLU A 213 0.56 -17.48 12.54
C GLU A 213 0.54 -18.86 11.86
N ASN A 214 -0.52 -19.62 12.04
CA ASN A 214 -0.72 -20.94 11.41
C ASN A 214 -1.60 -20.87 10.15
N LEU A 215 -2.25 -19.72 9.87
CA LEU A 215 -3.05 -19.54 8.67
C LEU A 215 -2.15 -19.53 7.44
N ASN A 216 -2.49 -20.40 6.48
CA ASN A 216 -1.85 -20.37 5.17
C ASN A 216 -2.61 -19.40 4.27
N LEU A 217 -2.04 -18.21 4.09
CA LEU A 217 -2.68 -17.13 3.33
C LEU A 217 -2.77 -17.44 1.84
N ASP A 218 -1.78 -18.16 1.29
CA ASP A 218 -1.81 -18.57 -0.13
C ASP A 218 -2.99 -19.53 -0.40
N SER A 219 -3.25 -20.45 0.52
CA SER A 219 -4.39 -21.36 0.39
C SER A 219 -5.73 -20.64 0.52
N LEU A 220 -5.82 -19.67 1.43
CA LEU A 220 -7.02 -18.84 1.58
C LEU A 220 -7.25 -17.95 0.36
N MET A 221 -6.19 -17.39 -0.24
CA MET A 221 -6.28 -16.63 -1.49
C MET A 221 -6.78 -17.46 -2.64
N GLN A 222 -6.27 -18.68 -2.79
CA GLN A 222 -6.71 -19.61 -3.85
C GLN A 222 -8.18 -20.01 -3.70
N SER A 223 -8.63 -20.31 -2.48
CA SER A 223 -10.03 -20.64 -2.22
C SER A 223 -10.97 -19.47 -2.46
N GLY A 224 -10.56 -18.23 -2.14
CA GLY A 224 -11.31 -17.04 -2.43
C GLY A 224 -11.46 -16.78 -3.94
N MET A 225 -10.38 -16.96 -4.71
CA MET A 225 -10.39 -16.77 -6.16
C MET A 225 -11.28 -17.78 -6.89
N THR A 226 -11.37 -19.01 -6.44
CA THR A 226 -12.24 -20.01 -7.05
C THR A 226 -13.73 -19.69 -6.88
N ASN A 227 -14.09 -18.94 -5.85
CA ASN A 227 -15.46 -18.52 -5.60
C ASN A 227 -15.87 -17.25 -6.37
N VAL A 228 -14.90 -16.44 -6.85
CA VAL A 228 -15.18 -15.22 -7.64
C VAL A 228 -15.77 -15.56 -9.02
N SER A 229 -15.47 -16.74 -9.58
CA SER A 229 -16.04 -17.16 -10.87
C SER A 229 -17.55 -17.47 -10.82
N ASP A 230 -18.10 -17.73 -9.62
CA ASP A 230 -19.52 -18.00 -9.40
C ASP A 230 -20.32 -16.76 -8.95
N LEU A 231 -19.65 -15.62 -8.76
CA LEU A 231 -20.34 -14.37 -8.50
C LEU A 231 -21.03 -13.92 -9.79
N HIS A 232 -22.26 -14.30 -9.97
CA HIS A 232 -23.16 -13.65 -10.92
C HIS A 232 -23.18 -12.16 -10.61
N LEU A 233 -22.68 -11.37 -11.56
CA LEU A 233 -22.64 -9.89 -11.52
C LEU A 233 -24.06 -9.29 -11.58
N GLU A 234 -24.96 -9.67 -10.68
CA GLU A 234 -26.32 -9.12 -10.68
C GLU A 234 -26.43 -7.78 -9.92
N ASN A 235 -25.39 -7.36 -9.22
CA ASN A 235 -25.36 -6.05 -8.56
C ASN A 235 -24.17 -5.21 -9.08
N ASN A 236 -24.24 -4.80 -10.34
CA ASN A 236 -23.39 -3.74 -10.84
C ASN A 236 -23.81 -2.43 -10.17
N VAL A 237 -23.09 -2.00 -9.16
CA VAL A 237 -23.12 -0.61 -8.72
C VAL A 237 -22.34 0.18 -9.76
N ASP A 238 -23.04 0.82 -10.70
CA ASP A 238 -22.41 1.77 -11.62
C ASP A 238 -21.99 3.00 -10.84
N LEU A 239 -20.70 3.09 -10.54
CA LEU A 239 -20.09 4.27 -9.96
C LEU A 239 -19.81 5.27 -11.08
N SER A 240 -20.55 6.37 -11.10
CA SER A 240 -20.30 7.49 -12.00
C SER A 240 -19.41 8.53 -11.33
N ILE A 241 -18.29 8.88 -11.94
CA ILE A 241 -17.36 9.88 -11.41
C ILE A 241 -17.57 11.21 -12.13
N PHE A 242 -17.86 12.27 -11.38
CA PHE A 242 -18.05 13.62 -11.88
C PHE A 242 -17.28 14.66 -11.05
N PRO A 243 -16.72 15.71 -11.65
CA PRO A 243 -16.54 15.92 -13.09
C PRO A 243 -15.44 15.04 -13.66
N ASN A 244 -15.52 14.75 -14.96
CA ASN A 244 -14.46 14.04 -15.69
C ASN A 244 -14.10 14.83 -16.95
N PRO A 245 -12.86 15.40 -17.11
CA PRO A 245 -11.76 15.36 -16.13
C PRO A 245 -12.03 16.18 -14.86
N SER A 246 -11.52 15.72 -13.72
CA SER A 246 -11.70 16.40 -12.44
C SER A 246 -10.64 17.48 -12.19
N ASN A 247 -10.98 18.50 -11.41
CA ASN A 247 -10.01 19.51 -10.92
C ASN A 247 -9.23 19.03 -9.69
N GLY A 248 -9.11 17.73 -9.48
CA GLY A 248 -8.53 17.12 -8.29
C GLY A 248 -9.55 16.72 -7.21
N HIS A 249 -10.85 16.96 -7.42
CA HIS A 249 -11.93 16.46 -6.58
C HIS A 249 -13.04 15.86 -7.44
N CYS A 250 -13.40 14.61 -7.17
CA CYS A 250 -14.53 13.92 -7.78
C CYS A 250 -15.55 13.59 -6.71
N ASN A 251 -16.84 13.78 -7.03
CA ASN A 251 -17.93 13.24 -6.22
C ASN A 251 -18.40 11.94 -6.88
N ILE A 252 -18.62 10.92 -6.08
CA ILE A 252 -19.15 9.63 -6.52
C ILE A 252 -20.62 9.61 -6.12
N CYS A 253 -21.49 9.38 -7.07
CA CYS A 253 -22.94 9.26 -6.87
C CYS A 253 -23.37 7.82 -7.02
#